data_72da20fa8756eeb0c0af3c4845e094b2
#
_entry.id   72da20fa8756eeb0c0af3c4845e094b2
#
_cell.length_a   1.000
_cell.length_b   1.000
_cell.length_c   1.000
_cell.angle_alpha   90.00
_cell.angle_beta   90.00
_cell.angle_gamma   90.00
#
_symmetry.space_group_name_H-M   'P 1'
#
loop_
_entity.id
_entity.type
_entity.pdbx_description
1 polymer ?
#
loop_
_entity_poly.entity_id
_entity_poly.type
_entity_poly.pdbx_seq_one_letter_code
_entity_poly.pdbx_strand_id
1 'polypeptide(L)'
;VRVAPPLVNRHFPSDTRMVGMLADLVRKKRYEAGLSRPAVALVDHGAPRIEVTHVRNFLAQQLRQVLSEDEASVVTPCSMERREGDAYAFNEPLLENLLGSDGFQGDVIVSMLFLQPGRHAGAGGDVAQICETAEHERESLQTHISDLVGIHPDLLDILTERLEEGLESQPVSWKAMQATVH
;
A
#
# COMPACT_ATOMS: atom_id res chain seq x y z
N VAL A 1 20.78 13.80 16.44
CA VAL A 1 19.67 12.92 16.05
C VAL A 1 20.25 11.67 15.42
N ARG A 2 19.69 10.51 15.69
CA ARG A 2 19.98 9.25 14.98
C ARG A 2 18.79 8.94 14.07
N VAL A 3 19.05 8.38 12.91
CA VAL A 3 18.03 8.07 11.92
C VAL A 3 18.05 6.57 11.68
N ALA A 4 16.91 5.94 11.90
CA ALA A 4 16.71 4.54 11.58
C ALA A 4 16.48 4.35 10.06
N PRO A 5 16.82 3.19 9.50
CA PRO A 5 16.44 2.85 8.14
C PRO A 5 14.90 2.84 7.96
N PRO A 6 14.41 3.06 6.74
CA PRO A 6 12.98 2.98 6.47
C PRO A 6 12.45 1.54 6.59
N LEU A 7 11.14 1.38 6.80
CA LEU A 7 10.48 0.06 6.79
C LEU A 7 10.72 -0.71 5.49
N VAL A 8 10.70 -0.01 4.37
CA VAL A 8 10.98 -0.57 3.05
C VAL A 8 12.19 0.13 2.46
N ASN A 9 13.22 -0.64 2.16
CA ASN A 9 14.42 -0.13 1.51
C ASN A 9 14.58 -0.78 0.12
N ARG A 10 14.35 0.01 -0.93
CA ARG A 10 14.46 -0.46 -2.32
C ARG A 10 15.87 -0.90 -2.74
N HIS A 11 16.89 -0.49 -2.01
CA HIS A 11 18.28 -0.94 -2.24
C HIS A 11 18.53 -2.35 -1.67
N PHE A 12 17.61 -2.89 -0.87
CA PHE A 12 17.64 -4.25 -0.36
C PHE A 12 16.39 -5.02 -0.82
N PRO A 13 16.31 -5.36 -2.12
CA PRO A 13 15.12 -6.00 -2.68
C PRO A 13 14.85 -7.41 -2.15
N SER A 14 15.83 -8.00 -1.49
CA SER A 14 15.71 -9.30 -0.80
C SER A 14 14.91 -9.22 0.51
N ASP A 15 14.71 -8.03 1.08
CA ASP A 15 13.81 -7.88 2.23
C ASP A 15 12.36 -7.91 1.75
N THR A 16 11.73 -9.07 1.89
CA THR A 16 10.36 -9.34 1.45
C THR A 16 9.35 -9.36 2.60
N ARG A 17 9.75 -8.98 3.82
CA ARG A 17 8.87 -9.05 5.00
C ARG A 17 7.62 -8.19 4.84
N MET A 18 7.75 -6.96 4.36
CA MET A 18 6.59 -6.08 4.14
C MET A 18 5.63 -6.67 3.10
N VAL A 19 6.14 -7.21 2.01
CA VAL A 19 5.27 -7.84 1.01
C VAL A 19 4.67 -9.15 1.52
N GLY A 20 5.36 -9.89 2.38
CA GLY A 20 4.80 -11.06 3.09
C GLY A 20 3.56 -10.68 3.88
N MET A 21 3.65 -9.65 4.72
CA MET A 21 2.51 -9.12 5.48
C MET A 21 1.34 -8.70 4.58
N LEU A 22 1.62 -7.97 3.49
CA LEU A 22 0.58 -7.58 2.52
C LEU A 22 -0.09 -8.79 1.87
N ALA A 23 0.69 -9.81 1.49
CA ALA A 23 0.17 -11.04 0.91
C ALA A 23 -0.73 -11.79 1.90
N ASP A 24 -0.34 -11.87 3.17
CA ASP A 24 -1.13 -12.52 4.22
C ASP A 24 -2.46 -11.80 4.48
N LEU A 25 -2.46 -10.47 4.47
CA LEU A 25 -3.68 -9.67 4.58
C LEU A 25 -4.61 -9.85 3.37
N VAL A 26 -4.05 -9.94 2.16
CA VAL A 26 -4.81 -10.25 0.94
C VAL A 26 -5.41 -11.66 1.02
N ARG A 27 -4.61 -12.66 1.40
CA ARG A 27 -5.07 -14.06 1.57
C ARG A 27 -6.17 -14.17 2.61
N LYS A 28 -5.99 -13.50 3.76
CA LYS A 28 -7.00 -13.43 4.82
C LYS A 28 -8.32 -12.87 4.27
N LYS A 29 -8.29 -11.71 3.60
CA LYS A 29 -9.49 -11.08 3.06
C LYS A 29 -10.13 -11.94 1.97
N ARG A 30 -9.33 -12.54 1.09
CA ARG A 30 -9.80 -13.49 0.08
C ARG A 30 -10.55 -14.65 0.70
N TYR A 31 -10.00 -15.25 1.77
CA TYR A 31 -10.62 -16.37 2.48
C TYR A 31 -11.92 -15.95 3.18
N GLU A 32 -11.90 -14.83 3.92
CA GLU A 32 -13.08 -14.31 4.64
C GLU A 32 -14.27 -14.01 3.72
N ALA A 33 -14.00 -13.50 2.52
CA ALA A 33 -15.01 -13.16 1.53
C ALA A 33 -15.34 -14.31 0.55
N GLY A 34 -14.65 -15.46 0.66
CA GLY A 34 -14.89 -16.63 -0.21
C GLY A 34 -14.53 -16.40 -1.68
N LEU A 35 -13.53 -15.55 -1.95
CA LEU A 35 -13.18 -15.16 -3.30
C LEU A 35 -12.27 -16.19 -3.97
N SER A 36 -12.53 -16.46 -5.25
CA SER A 36 -11.71 -17.40 -6.03
C SER A 36 -10.42 -16.76 -6.52
N ARG A 37 -10.53 -15.74 -7.35
CA ARG A 37 -9.40 -15.09 -8.05
C ARG A 37 -9.65 -13.59 -8.22
N PRO A 38 -9.72 -12.81 -7.12
CA PRO A 38 -10.02 -11.38 -7.18
C PRO A 38 -8.90 -10.59 -7.85
N ALA A 39 -9.21 -9.39 -8.35
CA ALA A 39 -8.19 -8.37 -8.60
C ALA A 39 -7.69 -7.79 -7.28
N VAL A 40 -6.46 -7.28 -7.24
CA VAL A 40 -5.87 -6.66 -6.06
C VAL A 40 -5.41 -5.24 -6.41
N ALA A 41 -6.02 -4.24 -5.77
CA ALA A 41 -5.60 -2.85 -5.81
C ALA A 41 -4.75 -2.55 -4.57
N LEU A 42 -3.42 -2.39 -4.71
CA LEU A 42 -2.55 -1.96 -3.61
C LEU A 42 -2.61 -0.44 -3.51
N VAL A 43 -3.33 0.07 -2.50
CA VAL A 43 -3.60 1.50 -2.35
C VAL A 43 -2.75 2.13 -1.26
N ASP A 44 -2.09 3.25 -1.58
CA ASP A 44 -1.50 4.18 -0.63
C ASP A 44 -2.29 5.51 -0.60
N HIS A 45 -1.90 6.41 0.30
CA HIS A 45 -2.51 7.74 0.38
C HIS A 45 -2.29 8.56 -0.89
N GLY A 46 -1.16 8.38 -1.55
CA GLY A 46 -0.60 9.31 -2.52
C GLY A 46 0.40 10.27 -1.87
N ALA A 47 1.33 10.78 -2.64
CA ALA A 47 2.46 11.52 -2.11
C ALA A 47 2.82 12.73 -2.98
N PRO A 48 3.34 13.81 -2.39
CA PRO A 48 3.90 14.94 -3.14
C PRO A 48 5.27 14.63 -3.73
N ARG A 49 5.89 13.50 -3.39
CA ARG A 49 7.24 13.08 -3.81
C ARG A 49 7.19 11.73 -4.51
N ILE A 50 7.78 11.68 -5.69
CA ILE A 50 7.81 10.48 -6.55
C ILE A 50 8.51 9.29 -5.89
N GLU A 51 9.48 9.53 -5.00
CA GLU A 51 10.22 8.47 -4.30
C GLU A 51 9.31 7.60 -3.44
N VAL A 52 8.24 8.18 -2.87
CA VAL A 52 7.25 7.46 -2.07
C VAL A 52 6.42 6.54 -2.98
N THR A 53 5.96 7.06 -4.11
CA THR A 53 5.24 6.25 -5.11
C THR A 53 6.09 5.10 -5.64
N HIS A 54 7.40 5.30 -5.80
CA HIS A 54 8.30 4.23 -6.17
C HIS A 54 8.34 3.09 -5.14
N VAL A 55 8.15 3.37 -3.83
CA VAL A 55 8.05 2.32 -2.80
C VAL A 55 6.76 1.53 -2.98
N ARG A 56 5.62 2.18 -3.17
CA ARG A 56 4.34 1.51 -3.46
C ARG A 56 4.45 0.60 -4.68
N ASN A 57 5.00 1.12 -5.78
CA ASN A 57 5.14 0.36 -7.03
C ASN A 57 6.08 -0.83 -6.87
N PHE A 58 7.16 -0.67 -6.10
CA PHE A 58 8.08 -1.75 -5.77
C PHE A 58 7.39 -2.86 -4.97
N LEU A 59 6.61 -2.51 -3.94
CA LEU A 59 5.83 -3.47 -3.16
C LEU A 59 4.78 -4.18 -4.02
N ALA A 60 4.11 -3.48 -4.93
CA ALA A 60 3.16 -4.10 -5.86
C ALA A 60 3.84 -5.10 -6.80
N GLN A 61 5.05 -4.80 -7.27
CA GLN A 61 5.84 -5.73 -8.09
C GLN A 61 6.20 -6.99 -7.31
N GLN A 62 6.62 -6.85 -6.05
CA GLN A 62 6.91 -8.00 -5.19
C GLN A 62 5.62 -8.79 -4.89
N LEU A 63 4.50 -8.11 -4.63
CA LEU A 63 3.22 -8.75 -4.34
C LEU A 63 2.71 -9.60 -5.51
N ARG A 64 2.91 -9.14 -6.75
CA ARG A 64 2.65 -9.94 -7.98
C ARG A 64 3.47 -11.22 -8.07
N GLN A 65 4.67 -11.24 -7.47
CA GLN A 65 5.54 -12.41 -7.49
C GLN A 65 5.22 -13.40 -6.36
N VAL A 66 4.69 -12.88 -5.24
CA VAL A 66 4.36 -13.68 -4.04
C VAL A 66 2.97 -14.30 -4.12
N LEU A 67 1.99 -13.58 -4.68
CA LEU A 67 0.66 -14.13 -4.94
C LEU A 67 0.69 -14.99 -6.20
N SER A 68 0.15 -16.22 -6.10
CA SER A 68 0.01 -17.09 -7.28
C SER A 68 -1.10 -16.59 -8.21
N GLU A 69 -1.11 -17.10 -9.44
CA GLU A 69 -2.17 -16.79 -10.41
C GLU A 69 -3.57 -17.28 -9.95
N ASP A 70 -3.62 -18.26 -9.05
CA ASP A 70 -4.86 -18.74 -8.44
C ASP A 70 -5.31 -17.86 -7.26
N GLU A 71 -4.43 -17.04 -6.70
CA GLU A 71 -4.75 -16.17 -5.57
C GLU A 71 -5.21 -14.79 -6.01
N ALA A 72 -4.69 -14.28 -7.15
CA ALA A 72 -5.08 -12.99 -7.70
C ALA A 72 -5.07 -13.00 -9.23
N SER A 73 -6.03 -12.34 -9.86
CA SER A 73 -6.06 -12.19 -11.32
C SER A 73 -5.07 -11.15 -11.81
N VAL A 74 -4.93 -10.07 -11.08
CA VAL A 74 -4.03 -8.96 -11.34
C VAL A 74 -3.71 -8.23 -10.04
N VAL A 75 -2.53 -7.63 -9.93
CA VAL A 75 -2.16 -6.73 -8.83
C VAL A 75 -1.77 -5.39 -9.43
N THR A 76 -2.43 -4.31 -9.04
CA THR A 76 -2.12 -2.96 -9.54
C THR A 76 -1.92 -1.98 -8.38
N PRO A 77 -0.81 -1.22 -8.36
CA PRO A 77 -0.64 -0.14 -7.41
C PRO A 77 -1.50 1.06 -7.80
N CYS A 78 -2.09 1.71 -6.81
CA CYS A 78 -2.86 2.94 -7.00
C CYS A 78 -2.70 3.86 -5.79
N SER A 79 -3.04 5.14 -5.94
CA SER A 79 -3.16 6.06 -4.81
C SER A 79 -4.61 6.41 -4.53
N MET A 80 -4.91 6.73 -3.27
CA MET A 80 -6.23 7.23 -2.89
C MET A 80 -6.48 8.62 -3.49
N GLU A 81 -5.49 9.49 -3.44
CA GLU A 81 -5.58 10.85 -3.95
C GLU A 81 -4.23 11.36 -4.50
N ARG A 82 -4.25 12.51 -5.17
CA ARG A 82 -3.06 13.26 -5.57
C ARG A 82 -3.32 14.76 -5.58
N ARG A 83 -2.28 15.56 -5.55
CA ARG A 83 -2.38 16.99 -5.81
C ARG A 83 -2.73 17.24 -7.28
N GLU A 84 -3.34 18.40 -7.54
CA GLU A 84 -3.64 18.85 -8.89
C GLU A 84 -2.35 19.12 -9.71
N GLY A 85 -2.47 18.93 -11.02
CA GLY A 85 -1.43 19.21 -12.00
C GLY A 85 -0.61 17.99 -12.42
N ASP A 86 -0.01 18.10 -13.61
CA ASP A 86 0.71 17.00 -14.27
C ASP A 86 1.99 16.59 -13.49
N ALA A 87 2.55 17.50 -12.70
CA ALA A 87 3.69 17.20 -11.85
C ALA A 87 3.44 16.08 -10.82
N TYR A 88 2.17 15.77 -10.52
CA TYR A 88 1.77 14.73 -9.57
C TYR A 88 1.14 13.50 -10.24
N ALA A 89 1.15 13.43 -11.57
CA ALA A 89 0.60 12.31 -12.34
C ALA A 89 1.28 10.95 -12.02
N PHE A 90 2.46 10.96 -11.40
CA PHE A 90 3.14 9.74 -10.96
C PHE A 90 2.37 8.94 -9.89
N ASN A 91 1.36 9.53 -9.24
CA ASN A 91 0.48 8.84 -8.31
C ASN A 91 -0.59 7.98 -9.00
N GLU A 92 -0.83 8.20 -10.30
CA GLU A 92 -1.81 7.43 -11.06
C GLU A 92 -1.45 5.92 -11.15
N PRO A 93 -2.47 5.05 -11.34
CA PRO A 93 -3.88 5.40 -11.32
C PRO A 93 -4.37 5.76 -9.92
N LEU A 94 -5.40 6.60 -9.81
CA LEU A 94 -6.14 6.76 -8.56
C LEU A 94 -7.10 5.59 -8.37
N LEU A 95 -7.40 5.26 -7.11
CA LEU A 95 -8.30 4.16 -6.77
C LEU A 95 -9.68 4.33 -7.43
N GLU A 96 -10.24 5.54 -7.42
CA GLU A 96 -11.53 5.86 -8.05
C GLU A 96 -11.57 5.57 -9.56
N ASN A 97 -10.43 5.77 -10.26
CA ASN A 97 -10.30 5.52 -11.69
C ASN A 97 -9.96 4.05 -12.00
N LEU A 98 -9.32 3.36 -11.07
CA LEU A 98 -8.95 1.96 -11.21
C LEU A 98 -10.18 1.05 -11.03
N LEU A 99 -11.01 1.32 -10.02
CA LEU A 99 -12.22 0.55 -9.74
C LEU A 99 -13.20 0.65 -10.93
N GLY A 100 -13.59 -0.51 -11.47
CA GLY A 100 -14.44 -0.62 -12.66
C GLY A 100 -13.71 -0.52 -13.99
N SER A 101 -12.40 -0.26 -14.01
CA SER A 101 -11.58 -0.35 -15.23
C SER A 101 -11.37 -1.80 -15.66
N ASP A 102 -10.75 -2.02 -16.83
CA ASP A 102 -10.48 -3.37 -17.33
C ASP A 102 -9.65 -4.18 -16.33
N GLY A 103 -10.13 -5.38 -16.01
CA GLY A 103 -9.56 -6.25 -14.97
C GLY A 103 -9.99 -5.93 -13.53
N PHE A 104 -10.73 -4.84 -13.28
CA PHE A 104 -11.22 -4.40 -11.96
C PHE A 104 -12.75 -4.19 -11.93
N GLN A 105 -13.49 -5.06 -12.62
CA GLN A 105 -14.96 -4.96 -12.80
C GLN A 105 -15.76 -5.96 -11.95
N GLY A 106 -15.11 -6.89 -11.27
CA GLY A 106 -15.71 -7.91 -10.43
C GLY A 106 -15.28 -7.77 -8.98
N ASP A 107 -14.90 -8.89 -8.37
CA ASP A 107 -14.34 -8.89 -7.01
C ASP A 107 -12.94 -8.24 -6.98
N VAL A 108 -12.78 -7.19 -6.19
CA VAL A 108 -11.54 -6.45 -6.01
C VAL A 108 -11.16 -6.40 -4.54
N ILE A 109 -10.00 -6.95 -4.19
CA ILE A 109 -9.41 -6.70 -2.86
C ILE A 109 -8.65 -5.38 -2.90
N VAL A 110 -9.08 -4.43 -2.07
CA VAL A 110 -8.39 -3.17 -1.83
C VAL A 110 -7.39 -3.40 -0.69
N SER A 111 -6.13 -3.65 -1.08
CA SER A 111 -5.03 -3.92 -0.14
C SER A 111 -4.48 -2.62 0.43
N MET A 112 -4.62 -2.44 1.75
CA MET A 112 -4.41 -1.17 2.45
C MET A 112 -2.94 -0.99 2.86
N LEU A 113 -2.17 -0.21 2.10
CA LEU A 113 -0.81 0.19 2.46
C LEU A 113 -0.83 1.39 3.43
N PHE A 114 -1.50 1.20 4.57
CA PHE A 114 -1.65 2.19 5.64
C PHE A 114 -1.24 1.57 6.98
N LEU A 115 -0.52 2.33 7.80
CA LEU A 115 -0.05 1.84 9.11
C LEU A 115 -1.11 1.97 10.21
N GLN A 116 -1.90 3.04 10.19
CA GLN A 116 -2.85 3.33 11.28
C GLN A 116 -4.24 3.67 10.73
N PRO A 117 -5.30 3.30 11.46
CA PRO A 117 -6.63 3.78 11.15
C PRO A 117 -6.69 5.30 11.35
N GLY A 118 -7.52 5.94 10.54
CA GLY A 118 -7.72 7.39 10.59
C GLY A 118 -8.75 7.83 9.57
N ARG A 119 -8.78 9.13 9.27
CA ARG A 119 -9.71 9.72 8.33
C ARG A 119 -9.78 8.97 6.98
N HIS A 120 -8.63 8.55 6.47
CA HIS A 120 -8.53 7.94 5.14
C HIS A 120 -8.70 6.42 5.15
N ALA A 121 -8.22 5.75 6.22
CA ALA A 121 -8.05 4.30 6.28
C ALA A 121 -8.79 3.67 7.48
N GLY A 122 -9.97 4.15 7.79
CA GLY A 122 -10.85 3.62 8.83
C GLY A 122 -12.22 3.22 8.28
N ALA A 123 -13.06 2.68 9.14
CA ALA A 123 -14.46 2.41 8.80
C ALA A 123 -15.17 3.73 8.41
N GLY A 124 -15.76 3.77 7.21
CA GLY A 124 -16.36 4.98 6.64
C GLY A 124 -15.35 6.08 6.26
N GLY A 125 -14.06 5.77 6.21
CA GLY A 125 -13.02 6.70 5.75
C GLY A 125 -13.02 6.90 4.23
N ASP A 126 -12.13 7.77 3.75
CA ASP A 126 -12.13 8.19 2.34
C ASP A 126 -11.98 7.00 1.38
N VAL A 127 -11.15 5.99 1.70
CA VAL A 127 -11.02 4.77 0.87
C VAL A 127 -12.34 3.98 0.83
N ALA A 128 -13.03 3.85 1.97
CA ALA A 128 -14.33 3.17 2.01
C ALA A 128 -15.39 3.92 1.18
N GLN A 129 -15.41 5.25 1.24
CA GLN A 129 -16.32 6.07 0.45
C GLN A 129 -16.06 5.96 -1.06
N ILE A 130 -14.78 5.92 -1.48
CA ILE A 130 -14.41 5.68 -2.88
C ILE A 130 -14.95 4.31 -3.35
N CYS A 131 -14.78 3.27 -2.52
CA CYS A 131 -15.28 1.93 -2.80
C CYS A 131 -16.81 1.90 -2.93
N GLU A 132 -17.52 2.44 -1.96
CA GLU A 132 -19.00 2.52 -1.94
C GLU A 132 -19.53 3.27 -3.17
N THR A 133 -18.89 4.38 -3.54
CA THR A 133 -19.26 5.16 -4.73
C THR A 133 -19.07 4.34 -6.00
N ALA A 134 -17.93 3.67 -6.13
CA ALA A 134 -17.61 2.86 -7.30
C ALA A 134 -18.58 1.67 -7.45
N GLU A 135 -18.94 1.00 -6.36
CA GLU A 135 -19.92 -0.09 -6.34
C GLU A 135 -21.34 0.39 -6.71
N HIS A 136 -21.72 1.57 -6.20
CA HIS A 136 -23.02 2.14 -6.54
C HIS A 136 -23.18 2.49 -8.03
N GLU A 137 -22.08 2.89 -8.67
CA GLU A 137 -22.06 3.22 -10.09
C GLU A 137 -21.94 1.98 -11.00
N ARG A 138 -21.51 0.83 -10.46
CA ARG A 138 -21.16 -0.38 -11.23
C ARG A 138 -21.65 -1.65 -10.54
N GLU A 139 -22.82 -2.13 -10.93
CA GLU A 139 -23.52 -3.28 -10.31
C GLU A 139 -22.68 -4.57 -10.20
N SER A 140 -21.72 -4.78 -11.10
CA SER A 140 -20.87 -5.97 -11.10
C SER A 140 -19.64 -5.85 -10.18
N LEU A 141 -19.30 -4.65 -9.72
CA LEU A 141 -18.14 -4.40 -8.88
C LEU A 141 -18.46 -4.71 -7.41
N GLN A 142 -17.57 -5.48 -6.78
CA GLN A 142 -17.60 -5.75 -5.35
C GLN A 142 -16.21 -5.49 -4.78
N THR A 143 -16.09 -4.58 -3.84
CA THR A 143 -14.81 -4.25 -3.20
C THR A 143 -14.70 -4.90 -1.81
N HIS A 144 -13.51 -5.39 -1.48
CA HIS A 144 -13.21 -6.07 -0.24
C HIS A 144 -11.97 -5.44 0.39
N ILE A 145 -12.16 -4.50 1.32
CA ILE A 145 -11.06 -3.78 1.94
C ILE A 145 -10.33 -4.70 2.93
N SER A 146 -9.00 -4.83 2.77
CA SER A 146 -8.17 -5.60 3.70
C SER A 146 -7.99 -4.88 5.03
N ASP A 147 -7.49 -5.59 6.02
CA ASP A 147 -6.93 -4.96 7.21
C ASP A 147 -5.72 -4.09 6.85
N LEU A 148 -5.36 -3.17 7.75
CA LEU A 148 -4.20 -2.29 7.58
C LEU A 148 -2.91 -3.06 7.90
N VAL A 149 -1.83 -2.75 7.17
CA VAL A 149 -0.52 -3.39 7.43
C VAL A 149 -0.01 -3.10 8.84
N GLY A 150 -0.41 -1.98 9.43
CA GLY A 150 0.01 -1.57 10.77
C GLY A 150 -0.49 -2.46 11.92
N ILE A 151 -1.49 -3.30 11.69
CA ILE A 151 -1.97 -4.26 12.72
C ILE A 151 -1.34 -5.66 12.56
N HIS A 152 -0.53 -5.87 11.53
CA HIS A 152 0.12 -7.17 11.34
C HIS A 152 1.17 -7.40 12.44
N PRO A 153 1.18 -8.57 13.12
CA PRO A 153 2.07 -8.82 14.25
C PRO A 153 3.56 -8.68 13.88
N ASP A 154 3.95 -9.15 12.69
CA ASP A 154 5.34 -9.14 12.24
C ASP A 154 5.89 -7.71 11.98
N LEU A 155 5.04 -6.68 11.96
CA LEU A 155 5.50 -5.30 11.83
C LEU A 155 6.36 -4.88 13.02
N LEU A 156 6.07 -5.38 14.22
CA LEU A 156 6.84 -5.07 15.43
C LEU A 156 8.28 -5.56 15.33
N ASP A 157 8.51 -6.71 14.69
CA ASP A 157 9.85 -7.25 14.52
C ASP A 157 10.69 -6.34 13.61
N ILE A 158 10.10 -5.86 12.50
CA ILE A 158 10.78 -4.91 11.62
C ILE A 158 11.06 -3.59 12.34
N LEU A 159 10.09 -3.06 13.08
CA LEU A 159 10.26 -1.81 13.83
C LEU A 159 11.35 -1.93 14.91
N THR A 160 11.41 -3.06 15.61
CA THR A 160 12.43 -3.33 16.62
C THR A 160 13.82 -3.36 15.98
N GLU A 161 14.01 -4.10 14.90
CA GLU A 161 15.26 -4.14 14.14
C GLU A 161 15.69 -2.74 13.66
N ARG A 162 14.76 -1.98 13.06
CA ARG A 162 15.06 -0.60 12.62
C ARG A 162 15.43 0.33 13.76
N LEU A 163 14.82 0.16 14.94
CA LEU A 163 15.18 0.91 16.11
C LEU A 163 16.61 0.58 16.57
N GLU A 164 16.98 -0.71 16.64
CA GLU A 164 18.31 -1.16 17.02
C GLU A 164 19.37 -0.62 16.04
N GLU A 165 19.16 -0.78 14.74
CA GLU A 165 20.02 -0.21 13.69
C GLU A 165 20.13 1.33 13.82
N GLY A 166 19.02 2.01 14.14
CA GLY A 166 19.01 3.45 14.36
C GLY A 166 19.83 3.86 15.59
N LEU A 167 19.79 3.07 16.67
CA LEU A 167 20.58 3.33 17.89
C LEU A 167 22.09 3.14 17.64
N GLU A 168 22.47 2.25 16.74
CA GLU A 168 23.87 2.02 16.36
C GLU A 168 24.36 3.01 15.30
N SER A 169 23.46 3.70 14.58
CA SER A 169 23.81 4.62 13.52
C SER A 169 24.61 5.82 14.02
N GLN A 170 25.45 6.40 13.17
CA GLN A 170 26.16 7.64 13.49
C GLN A 170 25.18 8.80 13.68
N PRO A 171 25.35 9.63 14.71
CA PRO A 171 24.51 10.81 14.89
C PRO A 171 24.64 11.79 13.73
N VAL A 172 23.50 12.24 13.19
CA VAL A 172 23.43 13.27 12.15
C VAL A 172 23.08 14.61 12.79
N SER A 173 23.70 15.70 12.35
CA SER A 173 23.32 17.02 12.81
C SER A 173 21.96 17.41 12.22
N TRP A 174 21.16 18.16 12.99
CA TRP A 174 19.88 18.67 12.52
C TRP A 174 20.00 19.50 11.23
N LYS A 175 21.11 20.26 11.10
CA LYS A 175 21.40 21.06 9.90
C LYS A 175 21.64 20.18 8.66
N ALA A 176 22.31 19.04 8.82
CA ALA A 176 22.54 18.11 7.71
C ALA A 176 21.24 17.45 7.25
N MET A 177 20.32 17.12 8.15
CA MET A 177 19.00 16.61 7.79
C MET A 177 18.16 17.60 6.97
N GLN A 178 18.18 18.87 7.32
CA GLN A 178 17.44 19.90 6.58
C GLN A 178 17.95 20.08 5.14
N ALA A 179 19.25 19.88 4.89
CA ALA A 179 19.84 19.98 3.56
C ALA A 179 19.48 18.83 2.61
N THR A 180 18.98 17.70 3.15
CA THR A 180 18.62 16.51 2.37
C THR A 180 17.12 16.48 1.98
N VAL A 181 16.34 17.43 2.45
CA VAL A 181 14.87 17.52 2.25
C VAL A 181 14.47 18.49 1.11
N HIS A 182 15.46 19.05 0.38
CA HIS A 182 15.22 19.94 -0.77
C HIS A 182 15.47 19.27 -2.09
#